data_fc374e4369d28995bd9a0c2abe4e01e1
#
_entry.id   fc374e4369d28995bd9a0c2abe4e01e1
#
_cell.length_a   1.000
_cell.length_b   1.000
_cell.length_c   1.000
_cell.angle_alpha   90.00
_cell.angle_beta   90.00
_cell.angle_gamma   90.00
#
_symmetry.space_group_name_H-M   'P 1'
#
loop_
_entity.id
_entity.type
_entity.pdbx_description
1 polymer ?
#
loop_
_entity_poly.entity_id
_entity_poly.type
_entity_poly.pdbx_seq_one_letter_code
_entity_poly.pdbx_strand_id
1 'polypeptide(L)'
;MLAGCRRALPAALGRALRVRAAGPGCRAVSTSWCPVGAAFDAKQQQQLRGSAAGRETGLFGVPELSCPEGFQEAQDKALQESEQLVQKACSTPPGAETVMIFDQLSDALCRVADLADFVKIAHPDFAFREAAEEACRNIGTMVEKLNTDVELCQSLRRLLADEVVMSSLDPETRRVAELFMFDFEISGIHLDEEKRKKAVNLNVRILDLCNEFLTGTHLPNKIDKHILPEHIRYNFTAEGNYLQVAGLHADCPDDLVREAAYKIFLYPNAEQFSRLEELLASRNSLAQLVGYDTFAHRALQGTMAKNPETVTQFLEKLSDQLSKRTQKDFEMMTKMKMKLNPQNSVS
;
A
#
# COMPACT_ATOMS: atom_id res chain seq x y z
N MET A 1 10.01 7.39 -12.72
CA MET A 1 9.19 8.57 -12.40
C MET A 1 8.44 8.47 -11.09
N LEU A 2 8.19 7.33 -10.54
CA LEU A 2 7.41 7.18 -9.33
C LEU A 2 7.98 6.13 -8.37
N ALA A 3 9.28 6.24 -8.08
CA ALA A 3 9.85 5.51 -6.93
C ALA A 3 9.11 5.85 -5.62
N GLY A 4 8.46 7.03 -5.54
CA GLY A 4 7.59 7.45 -4.45
C GLY A 4 6.27 6.67 -4.38
N CYS A 5 5.52 6.53 -5.46
CA CYS A 5 4.25 5.80 -5.48
C CYS A 5 4.40 4.28 -5.30
N ARG A 6 5.56 3.70 -5.68
CA ARG A 6 5.84 2.27 -5.44
C ARG A 6 6.23 1.96 -3.99
N ARG A 7 6.59 2.99 -3.18
CA ARG A 7 6.98 2.81 -1.77
C ARG A 7 5.84 2.89 -0.77
N ALA A 8 4.63 3.26 -1.19
CA ALA A 8 3.46 3.33 -0.32
C ALA A 8 2.78 1.97 -0.06
N LEU A 9 3.39 0.84 -0.40
CA LEU A 9 2.92 -0.50 -0.05
C LEU A 9 3.92 -1.18 0.89
N PRO A 10 3.50 -1.81 1.95
CA PRO A 10 2.60 -1.51 3.05
C PRO A 10 3.32 -1.53 4.40
N ALA A 11 3.34 -0.46 5.10
CA ALA A 11 3.65 -0.47 6.54
C ALA A 11 2.39 -0.42 7.43
N ALA A 12 1.21 -0.61 6.89
CA ALA A 12 -0.06 -0.51 7.61
C ALA A 12 -0.71 -1.86 7.90
N LEU A 13 0.06 -2.80 8.48
CA LEU A 13 -0.52 -3.85 9.33
C LEU A 13 -0.66 -3.29 10.75
N GLY A 14 -1.54 -2.29 10.89
CA GLY A 14 -1.88 -1.65 12.15
C GLY A 14 -3.38 -1.55 12.33
N ARG A 15 -3.97 -2.58 12.95
CA ARG A 15 -5.23 -2.56 13.70
C ARG A 15 -6.35 -1.66 13.14
N ALA A 16 -7.22 -2.24 12.33
CA ALA A 16 -8.58 -1.73 12.17
C ALA A 16 -9.32 -1.87 13.51
N LEU A 17 -9.27 -0.85 14.35
CA LEU A 17 -10.18 -0.67 15.47
C LEU A 17 -11.57 -0.40 14.91
N ARG A 18 -12.44 -1.41 14.94
CA ARG A 18 -13.87 -1.22 14.71
C ARG A 18 -14.41 -0.28 15.78
N VAL A 19 -14.75 0.94 15.39
CA VAL A 19 -15.66 1.77 16.16
C VAL A 19 -17.05 1.13 16.02
N ARG A 20 -17.49 0.39 17.03
CA ARG A 20 -18.90 0.01 17.17
C ARG A 20 -19.69 1.29 17.32
N ALA A 21 -20.72 1.47 16.48
CA ALA A 21 -21.75 2.46 16.73
C ALA A 21 -22.33 2.18 18.12
N ALA A 22 -22.07 3.08 19.05
CA ALA A 22 -22.57 2.99 20.40
C ALA A 22 -24.08 3.29 20.38
N GLY A 23 -24.88 2.31 20.80
CA GLY A 23 -26.26 2.55 21.19
C GLY A 23 -26.33 3.55 22.36
N PRO A 24 -27.48 4.21 22.59
CA PRO A 24 -27.60 5.24 23.61
C PRO A 24 -27.42 4.62 25.01
N GLY A 25 -26.25 4.83 25.61
CA GLY A 25 -25.98 4.37 26.98
C GLY A 25 -24.53 4.01 27.31
N CYS A 26 -23.62 3.85 26.35
CA CYS A 26 -22.20 3.62 26.64
C CYS A 26 -21.50 4.94 26.94
N ARG A 27 -21.09 5.14 28.18
CA ARG A 27 -20.12 6.19 28.54
C ARG A 27 -18.82 5.90 27.78
N ALA A 28 -18.40 6.86 26.94
CA ALA A 28 -17.10 6.82 26.31
C ALA A 28 -16.02 6.72 27.39
N VAL A 29 -15.23 5.65 27.36
CA VAL A 29 -14.03 5.55 28.21
C VAL A 29 -13.03 6.55 27.64
N SER A 30 -12.83 7.63 28.38
CA SER A 30 -11.84 8.67 28.05
C SER A 30 -10.44 8.04 28.01
N THR A 31 -9.76 8.16 26.86
CA THR A 31 -8.37 7.73 26.67
C THR A 31 -7.35 8.73 27.25
N SER A 32 -7.79 9.63 28.11
CA SER A 32 -7.02 10.76 28.65
C SER A 32 -6.03 10.41 29.76
N TRP A 33 -5.34 9.26 29.66
CA TRP A 33 -4.30 8.89 30.64
C TRP A 33 -2.90 9.39 30.25
N CYS A 34 -2.74 10.10 29.12
CA CYS A 34 -1.48 10.75 28.82
C CYS A 34 -1.70 12.19 28.35
N PRO A 35 -0.80 13.14 28.72
CA PRO A 35 -0.91 14.55 28.32
C PRO A 35 -0.96 14.79 26.82
N VAL A 36 -0.36 13.87 26.03
CA VAL A 36 -0.36 13.93 24.57
C VAL A 36 -1.75 13.56 24.02
N GLY A 37 -2.40 12.51 24.55
CA GLY A 37 -3.77 12.13 24.17
C GLY A 37 -4.78 13.25 24.47
N ALA A 38 -4.67 13.88 25.64
CA ALA A 38 -5.53 15.01 26.03
C ALA A 38 -5.33 16.23 25.12
N ALA A 39 -4.11 16.49 24.64
CA ALA A 39 -3.81 17.57 23.71
C ALA A 39 -4.39 17.31 22.29
N PHE A 40 -4.40 16.05 21.83
CA PHE A 40 -5.06 15.65 20.59
C PHE A 40 -6.57 15.79 20.68
N ASP A 41 -7.19 15.31 21.76
CA ASP A 41 -8.63 15.40 21.97
C ASP A 41 -9.12 16.86 22.08
N ALA A 42 -8.34 17.73 22.75
CA ALA A 42 -8.65 19.17 22.86
C ALA A 42 -8.59 19.90 21.50
N LYS A 43 -7.60 19.57 20.65
CA LYS A 43 -7.47 20.12 19.31
C LYS A 43 -8.62 19.69 18.39
N GLN A 44 -9.03 18.45 18.45
CA GLN A 44 -10.13 17.90 17.67
C GLN A 44 -11.48 18.52 18.06
N GLN A 45 -11.72 18.75 19.34
CA GLN A 45 -12.94 19.43 19.82
C GLN A 45 -12.98 20.91 19.45
N GLN A 46 -11.87 21.61 19.38
CA GLN A 46 -11.80 23.00 18.92
C GLN A 46 -12.03 23.11 17.40
N GLN A 47 -11.49 22.19 16.61
CA GLN A 47 -11.75 22.15 15.16
C GLN A 47 -13.21 21.84 14.84
N LEU A 48 -13.85 20.91 15.57
CA LEU A 48 -15.26 20.58 15.40
C LEU A 48 -16.20 21.73 15.82
N ARG A 49 -15.81 22.60 16.75
CA ARG A 49 -16.60 23.77 17.15
C ARG A 49 -16.39 25.01 16.25
N GLY A 50 -15.24 25.07 15.54
CA GLY A 50 -14.94 26.15 14.59
C GLY A 50 -15.48 25.96 13.17
N SER A 51 -15.93 24.74 12.83
CA SER A 51 -16.31 24.33 11.47
C SER A 51 -17.81 24.48 11.12
N ALA A 52 -18.60 25.19 11.93
CA ALA A 52 -20.03 25.35 11.67
C ALA A 52 -20.39 26.51 10.74
N ALA A 53 -19.43 27.09 10.01
CA ALA A 53 -19.73 28.15 9.03
C ALA A 53 -18.86 27.99 7.77
N GLY A 54 -19.37 27.20 6.81
CA GLY A 54 -19.25 27.40 5.38
C GLY A 54 -17.88 27.48 4.74
N ARG A 55 -17.43 26.37 4.26
CA ARG A 55 -16.92 26.07 2.90
C ARG A 55 -16.75 24.54 2.87
N GLU A 56 -17.43 23.91 1.95
CA GLU A 56 -17.14 22.53 1.59
C GLU A 56 -15.74 22.52 1.00
N THR A 57 -14.74 22.27 1.87
CA THR A 57 -13.31 22.34 1.49
C THR A 57 -12.81 21.02 0.98
N GLY A 58 -13.66 20.06 0.62
CA GLY A 58 -13.25 18.73 0.18
C GLY A 58 -12.25 18.02 1.12
N LEU A 59 -11.90 16.77 0.84
CA LEU A 59 -10.85 16.06 1.58
C LEU A 59 -9.51 16.77 1.40
N PHE A 60 -8.75 16.94 2.47
CA PHE A 60 -7.42 17.60 2.50
C PHE A 60 -7.41 19.04 1.99
N GLY A 61 -8.56 19.70 1.93
CA GLY A 61 -8.69 21.05 1.40
C GLY A 61 -8.71 21.12 -0.13
N VAL A 62 -8.86 19.99 -0.81
CA VAL A 62 -9.03 19.89 -2.27
C VAL A 62 -10.52 19.94 -2.59
N PRO A 63 -11.03 21.03 -3.21
CA PRO A 63 -12.47 21.24 -3.40
C PRO A 63 -13.15 20.11 -4.20
N GLU A 64 -12.47 19.57 -5.19
CA GLU A 64 -12.94 18.47 -6.03
C GLU A 64 -13.24 17.22 -5.19
N LEU A 65 -12.49 16.96 -4.13
CA LEU A 65 -12.64 15.79 -3.26
C LEU A 65 -13.74 15.97 -2.20
N SER A 66 -14.74 16.78 -2.46
CA SER A 66 -15.96 16.90 -1.63
C SER A 66 -16.95 15.74 -1.85
N CYS A 67 -16.84 15.03 -2.97
CA CYS A 67 -17.62 13.84 -3.31
C CYS A 67 -16.72 12.76 -3.96
N PRO A 68 -17.17 11.51 -4.04
CA PRO A 68 -16.38 10.43 -4.66
C PRO A 68 -15.98 10.70 -6.11
N GLU A 69 -16.86 11.31 -6.91
CA GLU A 69 -16.66 11.64 -8.32
C GLU A 69 -15.53 12.64 -8.52
N GLY A 70 -15.18 13.40 -7.49
CA GLY A 70 -14.06 14.34 -7.52
C GLY A 70 -12.70 13.69 -7.72
N PHE A 71 -12.54 12.41 -7.39
CA PHE A 71 -11.32 11.66 -7.72
C PHE A 71 -11.15 11.48 -9.23
N GLN A 72 -12.26 11.27 -9.97
CA GLN A 72 -12.23 11.21 -11.43
C GLN A 72 -11.80 12.56 -12.01
N GLU A 73 -12.38 13.67 -11.53
CA GLU A 73 -12.01 15.00 -12.01
C GLU A 73 -10.53 15.34 -11.73
N ALA A 74 -10.05 15.03 -10.52
CA ALA A 74 -8.66 15.25 -10.15
C ALA A 74 -7.71 14.40 -10.99
N GLN A 75 -8.05 13.14 -11.23
CA GLN A 75 -7.32 12.23 -12.10
C GLN A 75 -7.24 12.78 -13.54
N ASP A 76 -8.38 13.15 -14.13
CA ASP A 76 -8.43 13.61 -15.52
C ASP A 76 -7.61 14.89 -15.72
N LYS A 77 -7.63 15.81 -14.77
CA LYS A 77 -6.76 16.99 -14.76
C LYS A 77 -5.28 16.60 -14.71
N ALA A 78 -4.91 15.69 -13.82
CA ALA A 78 -3.52 15.22 -13.68
C ALA A 78 -3.02 14.51 -14.94
N LEU A 79 -3.86 13.70 -15.58
CA LEU A 79 -3.51 13.04 -16.84
C LEU A 79 -3.34 14.04 -17.98
N GLN A 80 -4.22 15.04 -18.11
CA GLN A 80 -4.11 16.09 -19.12
C GLN A 80 -2.86 16.96 -18.90
N GLU A 81 -2.56 17.34 -17.65
CA GLU A 81 -1.34 18.08 -17.31
C GLU A 81 -0.09 17.25 -17.63
N SER A 82 -0.12 15.95 -17.36
CA SER A 82 0.97 15.02 -17.68
C SER A 82 1.26 14.94 -19.18
N GLU A 83 0.25 14.90 -20.02
CA GLU A 83 0.42 14.90 -21.49
C GLU A 83 1.10 16.18 -21.98
N GLN A 84 0.73 17.34 -21.45
CA GLN A 84 1.37 18.63 -21.79
C GLN A 84 2.83 18.67 -21.32
N LEU A 85 3.12 18.15 -20.13
CA LEU A 85 4.48 18.10 -19.59
C LEU A 85 5.36 17.13 -20.39
N VAL A 86 4.83 16.00 -20.85
CA VAL A 86 5.55 15.07 -21.75
C VAL A 86 5.94 15.78 -23.04
N GLN A 87 5.00 16.47 -23.71
CA GLN A 87 5.28 17.23 -24.91
C GLN A 87 6.36 18.30 -24.67
N LYS A 88 6.25 19.01 -23.54
CA LYS A 88 7.24 20.01 -23.14
C LYS A 88 8.62 19.38 -22.89
N ALA A 89 8.71 18.25 -22.19
CA ALA A 89 9.97 17.54 -21.93
C ALA A 89 10.65 17.08 -23.23
N CYS A 90 9.88 16.59 -24.21
CA CYS A 90 10.41 16.11 -25.49
C CYS A 90 10.94 17.26 -26.36
N SER A 91 10.38 18.47 -26.25
CA SER A 91 10.74 19.66 -27.03
C SER A 91 11.77 20.56 -26.37
N THR A 92 12.00 20.43 -25.06
CA THR A 92 12.94 21.28 -24.31
C THR A 92 14.39 20.88 -24.58
N PRO A 93 15.30 21.83 -24.81
CA PRO A 93 16.73 21.55 -24.91
C PRO A 93 17.29 20.96 -23.60
N PRO A 94 18.37 20.15 -23.67
CA PRO A 94 19.01 19.60 -22.47
C PRO A 94 19.43 20.69 -21.48
N GLY A 95 19.00 20.58 -20.23
CA GLY A 95 19.30 21.55 -19.17
C GLY A 95 18.58 21.25 -17.87
N ALA A 96 18.80 22.06 -16.84
CA ALA A 96 18.10 21.95 -15.55
C ALA A 96 16.57 22.00 -15.72
N GLU A 97 16.06 22.76 -16.70
CA GLU A 97 14.63 22.81 -16.99
C GLU A 97 14.07 21.46 -17.38
N THR A 98 14.81 20.62 -18.13
CA THR A 98 14.37 19.25 -18.44
C THR A 98 14.09 18.47 -17.16
N VAL A 99 15.00 18.51 -16.17
CA VAL A 99 14.81 17.78 -14.90
C VAL A 99 13.61 18.35 -14.13
N MET A 100 13.43 19.67 -14.11
CA MET A 100 12.27 20.29 -13.47
C MET A 100 10.94 19.86 -14.12
N ILE A 101 10.89 19.69 -15.45
CA ILE A 101 9.68 19.20 -16.12
C ILE A 101 9.37 17.76 -15.71
N PHE A 102 10.39 16.90 -15.59
CA PHE A 102 10.21 15.55 -15.07
C PHE A 102 9.70 15.54 -13.61
N ASP A 103 10.21 16.44 -12.79
CA ASP A 103 9.76 16.61 -11.41
C ASP A 103 8.29 17.09 -11.36
N GLN A 104 7.92 18.08 -12.17
CA GLN A 104 6.54 18.54 -12.29
C GLN A 104 5.60 17.44 -12.79
N LEU A 105 6.04 16.63 -13.75
CA LEU A 105 5.27 15.48 -14.25
C LEU A 105 5.03 14.44 -13.14
N SER A 106 6.05 14.15 -12.35
CA SER A 106 5.93 13.28 -11.18
C SER A 106 4.98 13.88 -10.13
N ASP A 107 5.13 15.17 -9.80
CA ASP A 107 4.31 15.87 -8.81
C ASP A 107 2.83 15.91 -9.21
N ALA A 108 2.51 16.21 -10.49
CA ALA A 108 1.14 16.25 -10.98
C ALA A 108 0.40 14.91 -10.77
N LEU A 109 1.08 13.80 -11.01
CA LEU A 109 0.51 12.46 -10.79
C LEU A 109 0.47 12.08 -9.31
N CYS A 110 1.55 12.36 -8.55
CA CYS A 110 1.64 12.02 -7.14
C CYS A 110 0.63 12.76 -6.27
N ARG A 111 0.32 14.02 -6.56
CA ARG A 111 -0.69 14.80 -5.82
C ARG A 111 -2.03 14.09 -5.74
N VAL A 112 -2.44 13.42 -6.80
CA VAL A 112 -3.70 12.66 -6.81
C VAL A 112 -3.49 11.25 -6.28
N ALA A 113 -2.44 10.56 -6.74
CA ALA A 113 -2.19 9.17 -6.38
C ALA A 113 -1.96 8.97 -4.89
N ASP A 114 -1.21 9.86 -4.22
CA ASP A 114 -0.90 9.73 -2.79
C ASP A 114 -2.15 9.94 -1.92
N LEU A 115 -3.01 10.92 -2.29
CA LEU A 115 -4.28 11.13 -1.60
C LEU A 115 -5.24 9.96 -1.83
N ALA A 116 -5.33 9.48 -3.06
CA ALA A 116 -6.15 8.34 -3.42
C ALA A 116 -5.70 7.06 -2.70
N ASP A 117 -4.38 6.80 -2.63
CA ASP A 117 -3.81 5.65 -1.93
C ASP A 117 -4.14 5.65 -0.42
N PHE A 118 -4.16 6.83 0.19
CA PHE A 118 -4.59 6.97 1.58
C PHE A 118 -6.10 6.76 1.75
N VAL A 119 -6.93 7.41 0.90
CA VAL A 119 -8.40 7.39 1.01
C VAL A 119 -8.97 5.99 0.75
N LYS A 120 -8.45 5.25 -0.22
CA LYS A 120 -8.91 3.88 -0.52
C LYS A 120 -8.80 2.92 0.68
N ILE A 121 -7.90 3.23 1.64
CA ILE A 121 -7.70 2.40 2.84
C ILE A 121 -8.41 3.00 4.05
N ALA A 122 -8.37 4.32 4.24
CA ALA A 122 -8.72 4.97 5.49
C ALA A 122 -10.13 5.55 5.53
N HIS A 123 -10.76 5.83 4.39
CA HIS A 123 -12.05 6.51 4.38
C HIS A 123 -13.19 5.58 4.86
N PRO A 124 -14.11 6.06 5.73
CA PRO A 124 -15.21 5.25 6.25
C PRO A 124 -16.23 4.89 5.17
N ASP A 125 -16.50 5.79 4.21
CA ASP A 125 -17.45 5.59 3.13
C ASP A 125 -16.84 4.71 2.03
N PHE A 126 -17.59 3.69 1.62
CA PHE A 126 -17.17 2.74 0.58
C PHE A 126 -17.05 3.41 -0.80
N ALA A 127 -17.97 4.34 -1.15
CA ALA A 127 -17.94 5.01 -2.45
C ALA A 127 -16.66 5.84 -2.64
N PHE A 128 -16.18 6.52 -1.58
CA PHE A 128 -14.89 7.22 -1.62
C PHE A 128 -13.71 6.26 -1.80
N ARG A 129 -13.74 5.10 -1.12
CA ARG A 129 -12.65 4.11 -1.26
C ARG A 129 -12.59 3.53 -2.68
N GLU A 130 -13.76 3.22 -3.25
CA GLU A 130 -13.88 2.69 -4.62
C GLU A 130 -13.38 3.69 -5.67
N ALA A 131 -13.84 4.95 -5.60
CA ALA A 131 -13.40 6.01 -6.50
C ALA A 131 -11.88 6.30 -6.38
N ALA A 132 -11.35 6.29 -5.17
CA ALA A 132 -9.92 6.46 -4.92
C ALA A 132 -9.10 5.27 -5.47
N GLU A 133 -9.59 4.04 -5.33
CA GLU A 133 -8.94 2.85 -5.88
C GLU A 133 -8.88 2.90 -7.42
N GLU A 134 -9.96 3.34 -8.05
CA GLU A 134 -10.00 3.53 -9.51
C GLU A 134 -9.00 4.59 -9.97
N ALA A 135 -8.95 5.74 -9.30
CA ALA A 135 -7.97 6.79 -9.60
C ALA A 135 -6.53 6.30 -9.44
N CYS A 136 -6.21 5.54 -8.39
CA CYS A 136 -4.90 4.92 -8.21
C CYS A 136 -4.54 3.98 -9.36
N ARG A 137 -5.48 3.17 -9.82
CA ARG A 137 -5.27 2.22 -10.94
C ARG A 137 -4.98 2.96 -12.24
N ASN A 138 -5.76 3.98 -12.55
CA ASN A 138 -5.62 4.73 -13.79
C ASN A 138 -4.32 5.53 -13.84
N ILE A 139 -3.97 6.21 -12.75
CA ILE A 139 -2.69 6.91 -12.63
C ILE A 139 -1.52 5.92 -12.66
N GLY A 140 -1.61 4.81 -11.95
CA GLY A 140 -0.60 3.77 -11.99
C GLY A 140 -0.36 3.21 -13.39
N THR A 141 -1.42 3.00 -14.17
CA THR A 141 -1.33 2.57 -15.57
C THR A 141 -0.64 3.62 -16.45
N MET A 142 -0.93 4.92 -16.25
CA MET A 142 -0.26 6.01 -16.95
C MET A 142 1.23 6.05 -16.63
N VAL A 143 1.59 5.87 -15.36
CA VAL A 143 3.00 5.81 -14.92
C VAL A 143 3.77 4.69 -15.62
N GLU A 144 3.18 3.49 -15.74
CA GLU A 144 3.85 2.38 -16.43
C GLU A 144 4.06 2.67 -17.93
N LYS A 145 3.12 3.39 -18.54
CA LYS A 145 3.29 3.88 -19.93
C LYS A 145 4.41 4.90 -20.03
N LEU A 146 4.44 5.89 -19.13
CA LEU A 146 5.47 6.93 -19.11
C LEU A 146 6.87 6.33 -18.90
N ASN A 147 7.01 5.36 -17.99
CA ASN A 147 8.28 4.69 -17.70
C ASN A 147 8.80 3.84 -18.87
N THR A 148 8.00 3.64 -19.91
CA THR A 148 8.35 2.92 -21.12
C THR A 148 8.24 3.77 -22.40
N ASP A 149 8.05 5.09 -22.23
CA ASP A 149 8.00 6.04 -23.34
C ASP A 149 9.41 6.33 -23.87
N VAL A 150 9.59 6.04 -25.16
CA VAL A 150 10.90 6.14 -25.82
C VAL A 150 11.32 7.59 -26.03
N GLU A 151 10.39 8.47 -26.43
CA GLU A 151 10.70 9.88 -26.73
C GLU A 151 11.04 10.62 -25.43
N LEU A 152 10.26 10.36 -24.37
CA LEU A 152 10.50 10.91 -23.06
C LEU A 152 11.85 10.42 -22.49
N CYS A 153 12.17 9.13 -22.62
CA CYS A 153 13.48 8.60 -22.26
C CYS A 153 14.62 9.23 -23.06
N GLN A 154 14.44 9.46 -24.36
CA GLN A 154 15.46 10.08 -25.21
C GLN A 154 15.72 11.53 -24.81
N SER A 155 14.72 12.30 -24.37
CA SER A 155 14.90 13.66 -23.86
C SER A 155 15.86 13.69 -22.67
N LEU A 156 15.68 12.76 -21.73
CA LEU A 156 16.56 12.62 -20.56
C LEU A 156 17.95 12.06 -20.93
N ARG A 157 18.04 11.12 -21.88
CA ARG A 157 19.34 10.61 -22.36
C ARG A 157 20.17 11.69 -23.00
N ARG A 158 19.56 12.59 -23.77
CA ARG A 158 20.28 13.74 -24.36
C ARG A 158 20.89 14.64 -23.28
N LEU A 159 20.15 14.87 -22.19
CA LEU A 159 20.66 15.62 -21.04
C LEU A 159 21.85 14.89 -20.38
N LEU A 160 21.69 13.59 -20.07
CA LEU A 160 22.71 12.82 -19.37
C LEU A 160 24.00 12.60 -20.19
N ALA A 161 23.89 12.66 -21.53
CA ALA A 161 25.04 12.54 -22.45
C ALA A 161 25.82 13.86 -22.62
N ASP A 162 25.27 14.98 -22.20
CA ASP A 162 25.91 16.30 -22.31
C ASP A 162 26.72 16.57 -21.03
N GLU A 163 28.03 16.27 -21.08
CA GLU A 163 28.93 16.45 -19.95
C GLU A 163 29.03 17.91 -19.47
N VAL A 164 28.89 18.88 -20.38
CA VAL A 164 28.95 20.30 -20.05
C VAL A 164 27.73 20.71 -19.25
N VAL A 165 26.55 20.31 -19.71
CA VAL A 165 25.29 20.55 -18.99
C VAL A 165 25.30 19.82 -17.67
N MET A 166 25.64 18.53 -17.65
CA MET A 166 25.66 17.73 -16.42
C MET A 166 26.65 18.27 -15.36
N SER A 167 27.79 18.81 -15.76
CA SER A 167 28.74 19.43 -14.84
C SER A 167 28.26 20.77 -14.27
N SER A 168 27.36 21.45 -14.96
CA SER A 168 26.76 22.72 -14.50
C SER A 168 25.58 22.54 -13.55
N LEU A 169 25.00 21.35 -13.48
CA LEU A 169 23.90 21.04 -12.56
C LEU A 169 24.41 20.90 -11.12
N ASP A 170 23.59 21.33 -10.17
CA ASP A 170 23.82 21.03 -8.76
C ASP A 170 23.71 19.51 -8.51
N PRO A 171 24.33 18.99 -7.41
CA PRO A 171 24.36 17.56 -7.13
C PRO A 171 22.98 16.91 -7.00
N GLU A 172 22.01 17.63 -6.43
CA GLU A 172 20.63 17.18 -6.21
C GLU A 172 19.90 17.01 -7.55
N THR A 173 19.92 18.04 -8.41
CA THR A 173 19.30 17.99 -9.74
C THR A 173 19.92 16.89 -10.60
N ARG A 174 21.26 16.73 -10.56
CA ARG A 174 21.95 15.63 -11.22
C ARG A 174 21.45 14.28 -10.74
N ARG A 175 21.36 14.12 -9.42
CA ARG A 175 20.89 12.86 -8.82
C ARG A 175 19.45 12.53 -9.20
N VAL A 176 18.57 13.52 -9.26
CA VAL A 176 17.18 13.36 -9.71
C VAL A 176 17.12 12.88 -11.16
N ALA A 177 17.92 13.47 -12.06
CA ALA A 177 18.00 13.02 -13.46
C ALA A 177 18.43 11.55 -13.56
N GLU A 178 19.44 11.13 -12.78
CA GLU A 178 19.88 9.73 -12.73
C GLU A 178 18.79 8.78 -12.23
N LEU A 179 18.00 9.21 -11.23
CA LEU A 179 16.90 8.42 -10.68
C LEU A 179 15.76 8.24 -11.69
N PHE A 180 15.39 9.28 -12.44
CA PHE A 180 14.42 9.16 -13.52
C PHE A 180 14.90 8.23 -14.64
N MET A 181 16.20 8.30 -15.00
CA MET A 181 16.77 7.37 -15.98
C MET A 181 16.73 5.93 -15.47
N PHE A 182 17.05 5.73 -14.20
CA PHE A 182 16.95 4.41 -13.58
C PHE A 182 15.52 3.84 -13.63
N ASP A 183 14.48 4.66 -13.44
CA ASP A 183 13.09 4.21 -13.56
C ASP A 183 12.73 3.70 -14.97
N PHE A 184 13.27 4.34 -16.02
CA PHE A 184 13.16 3.83 -17.40
C PHE A 184 13.87 2.49 -17.57
N GLU A 185 15.06 2.35 -17.02
CA GLU A 185 15.87 1.14 -17.16
C GLU A 185 15.22 -0.07 -16.49
N ILE A 186 14.75 0.08 -15.23
CA ILE A 186 14.07 -1.02 -14.52
C ILE A 186 12.70 -1.36 -15.09
N SER A 187 12.12 -0.46 -15.90
CA SER A 187 10.85 -0.68 -16.58
C SER A 187 11.00 -1.34 -17.94
N GLY A 188 12.24 -1.54 -18.40
CA GLY A 188 12.53 -2.26 -19.64
C GLY A 188 12.54 -1.40 -20.89
N ILE A 189 12.91 -0.11 -20.80
CA ILE A 189 13.02 0.81 -21.93
C ILE A 189 13.99 0.33 -23.03
N HIS A 190 14.95 -0.52 -22.66
CA HIS A 190 15.94 -1.12 -23.55
C HIS A 190 15.38 -2.26 -24.41
N LEU A 191 14.18 -2.74 -24.09
CA LEU A 191 13.54 -3.84 -24.81
C LEU A 191 12.96 -3.38 -26.15
N ASP A 192 12.78 -4.34 -27.06
CA ASP A 192 12.00 -4.12 -28.27
C ASP A 192 10.53 -3.79 -27.93
N GLU A 193 9.79 -3.24 -28.91
CA GLU A 193 8.43 -2.74 -28.72
C GLU A 193 7.47 -3.82 -28.16
N GLU A 194 7.54 -5.04 -28.69
CA GLU A 194 6.68 -6.13 -28.25
C GLU A 194 6.96 -6.53 -26.80
N LYS A 195 8.23 -6.62 -26.42
CA LYS A 195 8.61 -6.92 -25.04
C LYS A 195 8.29 -5.78 -24.09
N ARG A 196 8.43 -4.51 -24.51
CA ARG A 196 7.99 -3.35 -23.71
C ARG A 196 6.49 -3.39 -23.43
N LYS A 197 5.65 -3.64 -24.46
CA LYS A 197 4.20 -3.82 -24.26
C LYS A 197 3.91 -4.93 -23.25
N LYS A 198 4.62 -6.05 -23.35
CA LYS A 198 4.49 -7.14 -22.38
C LYS A 198 4.91 -6.73 -20.97
N ALA A 199 5.99 -5.95 -20.81
CA ALA A 199 6.41 -5.43 -19.52
C ALA A 199 5.36 -4.51 -18.89
N VAL A 200 4.76 -3.60 -19.67
CA VAL A 200 3.65 -2.74 -19.24
C VAL A 200 2.47 -3.58 -18.77
N ASN A 201 2.04 -4.54 -19.56
CA ASN A 201 0.92 -5.42 -19.21
C ASN A 201 1.19 -6.21 -17.92
N LEU A 202 2.41 -6.71 -17.73
CA LEU A 202 2.79 -7.40 -16.49
C LEU A 202 2.79 -6.45 -15.29
N ASN A 203 3.29 -5.23 -15.43
CA ASN A 203 3.25 -4.24 -14.36
C ASN A 203 1.81 -3.89 -13.96
N VAL A 204 0.93 -3.63 -14.94
CA VAL A 204 -0.50 -3.38 -14.68
C VAL A 204 -1.15 -4.59 -14.01
N ARG A 205 -0.92 -5.80 -14.52
CA ARG A 205 -1.47 -7.02 -13.90
C ARG A 205 -0.97 -7.22 -12.46
N ILE A 206 0.28 -6.90 -12.17
CA ILE A 206 0.83 -6.94 -10.81
C ILE A 206 0.12 -5.94 -9.90
N LEU A 207 -0.18 -4.72 -10.38
CA LEU A 207 -0.95 -3.73 -9.62
C LEU A 207 -2.36 -4.24 -9.30
N ASP A 208 -3.06 -4.78 -10.30
CA ASP A 208 -4.40 -5.34 -10.13
C ASP A 208 -4.39 -6.49 -9.12
N LEU A 209 -3.48 -7.46 -9.28
CA LEU A 209 -3.34 -8.59 -8.35
C LEU A 209 -3.01 -8.18 -6.92
N CYS A 210 -2.19 -7.13 -6.74
CA CYS A 210 -1.91 -6.57 -5.42
C CYS A 210 -3.18 -6.00 -4.78
N ASN A 211 -3.99 -5.25 -5.54
CA ASN A 211 -5.24 -4.67 -5.06
C ASN A 211 -6.27 -5.76 -4.76
N GLU A 212 -6.46 -6.71 -5.68
CA GLU A 212 -7.36 -7.86 -5.49
C GLU A 212 -7.00 -8.68 -4.25
N PHE A 213 -5.69 -8.93 -4.04
CA PHE A 213 -5.21 -9.66 -2.87
C PHE A 213 -5.50 -8.90 -1.58
N LEU A 214 -5.19 -7.59 -1.53
CA LEU A 214 -5.45 -6.75 -0.36
C LEU A 214 -6.94 -6.66 -0.05
N THR A 215 -7.79 -6.42 -1.06
CA THR A 215 -9.24 -6.37 -0.90
C THR A 215 -9.76 -7.70 -0.35
N GLY A 216 -9.27 -8.82 -0.87
CA GLY A 216 -9.64 -10.16 -0.40
C GLY A 216 -9.27 -10.43 1.06
N THR A 217 -8.18 -9.82 1.58
CA THR A 217 -7.79 -9.98 3.00
C THR A 217 -8.76 -9.30 3.98
N HIS A 218 -9.55 -8.35 3.53
CA HIS A 218 -10.56 -7.67 4.36
C HIS A 218 -11.91 -8.41 4.42
N LEU A 219 -12.10 -9.40 3.54
CA LEU A 219 -13.32 -10.20 3.55
C LEU A 219 -13.29 -11.20 4.72
N PRO A 220 -14.41 -11.35 5.47
CA PRO A 220 -14.48 -12.34 6.53
C PRO A 220 -14.45 -13.76 5.97
N ASN A 221 -13.66 -14.63 6.56
CA ASN A 221 -13.70 -16.03 6.24
C ASN A 221 -15.03 -16.65 6.68
N LYS A 222 -15.57 -17.55 5.82
CA LYS A 222 -16.82 -18.26 6.06
C LYS A 222 -16.54 -19.74 6.25
N ILE A 223 -17.23 -20.37 7.21
CA ILE A 223 -17.18 -21.79 7.47
C ILE A 223 -18.59 -22.34 7.59
N ASP A 224 -18.81 -23.59 7.18
CA ASP A 224 -20.09 -24.28 7.43
C ASP A 224 -20.36 -24.36 8.94
N LYS A 225 -21.54 -23.94 9.37
CA LYS A 225 -21.92 -23.90 10.79
C LYS A 225 -21.85 -25.25 11.49
N HIS A 226 -22.00 -26.36 10.74
CA HIS A 226 -22.00 -27.70 11.30
C HIS A 226 -20.60 -28.19 11.69
N ILE A 227 -19.53 -27.54 11.19
CA ILE A 227 -18.15 -27.85 11.57
C ILE A 227 -17.83 -27.40 13.00
N LEU A 228 -18.48 -26.33 13.47
CA LEU A 228 -18.29 -25.83 14.83
C LEU A 228 -19.28 -26.46 15.81
N PRO A 229 -18.83 -26.73 17.05
CA PRO A 229 -19.71 -27.13 18.15
C PRO A 229 -20.84 -26.11 18.36
N GLU A 230 -22.06 -26.60 18.64
CA GLU A 230 -23.26 -25.74 18.72
C GLU A 230 -23.13 -24.64 19.77
N HIS A 231 -22.53 -24.96 20.92
CA HIS A 231 -22.41 -24.03 22.05
C HIS A 231 -21.49 -22.82 21.83
N ILE A 232 -20.65 -22.84 20.76
CA ILE A 232 -19.78 -21.68 20.44
C ILE A 232 -20.27 -20.90 19.23
N ARG A 233 -21.24 -21.40 18.43
CA ARG A 233 -21.71 -20.79 17.16
C ARG A 233 -22.28 -19.40 17.36
N TYR A 234 -22.93 -19.11 18.50
CA TYR A 234 -23.52 -17.81 18.78
C TYR A 234 -22.51 -16.67 18.90
N ASN A 235 -21.22 -16.98 19.05
CA ASN A 235 -20.16 -15.96 19.06
C ASN A 235 -19.81 -15.44 17.66
N PHE A 236 -20.31 -16.07 16.60
CA PHE A 236 -20.01 -15.75 15.21
C PHE A 236 -21.27 -15.25 14.50
N THR A 237 -21.06 -14.45 13.45
CA THR A 237 -22.20 -13.93 12.66
C THR A 237 -22.71 -15.03 11.71
N ALA A 238 -23.98 -15.40 11.84
CA ALA A 238 -24.61 -16.39 10.99
C ALA A 238 -25.11 -15.78 9.68
N GLU A 239 -24.81 -16.45 8.57
CA GLU A 239 -25.30 -16.13 7.23
C GLU A 239 -25.78 -17.43 6.56
N GLY A 240 -27.06 -17.75 6.71
CA GLY A 240 -27.62 -19.02 6.24
C GLY A 240 -27.00 -20.23 6.91
N ASN A 241 -26.33 -21.07 6.14
CA ASN A 241 -25.60 -22.24 6.64
C ASN A 241 -24.15 -21.95 7.02
N TYR A 242 -23.68 -20.71 6.84
CA TYR A 242 -22.31 -20.32 7.10
C TYR A 242 -22.20 -19.43 8.34
N LEU A 243 -21.05 -19.51 9.00
CA LEU A 243 -20.63 -18.59 10.04
C LEU A 243 -19.49 -17.73 9.51
N GLN A 244 -19.60 -16.41 9.70
CA GLN A 244 -18.54 -15.47 9.36
C GLN A 244 -17.62 -15.25 10.55
N VAL A 245 -16.31 -15.32 10.31
CA VAL A 245 -15.26 -15.03 11.31
C VAL A 245 -14.47 -13.81 10.85
N ALA A 246 -14.74 -12.67 11.46
CA ALA A 246 -14.16 -11.38 11.09
C ALA A 246 -13.03 -10.92 12.02
N GLY A 247 -12.35 -11.82 12.70
CA GLY A 247 -11.25 -11.50 13.61
C GLY A 247 -10.96 -12.61 14.60
N LEU A 248 -9.97 -12.40 15.47
CA LEU A 248 -9.45 -13.43 16.38
C LEU A 248 -10.24 -13.57 17.68
N HIS A 249 -11.28 -12.76 17.90
CA HIS A 249 -12.09 -12.78 19.14
C HIS A 249 -11.25 -12.76 20.44
N ALA A 250 -10.16 -11.99 20.44
CA ALA A 250 -9.16 -11.97 21.51
C ALA A 250 -9.73 -11.68 22.91
N ASP A 251 -10.81 -10.91 22.99
CA ASP A 251 -11.49 -10.51 24.23
C ASP A 251 -12.53 -11.54 24.72
N CYS A 252 -12.75 -12.63 23.97
CA CYS A 252 -13.68 -13.67 24.38
C CYS A 252 -13.08 -14.49 25.54
N PRO A 253 -13.82 -14.68 26.66
CA PRO A 253 -13.34 -15.48 27.78
C PRO A 253 -13.21 -16.97 27.44
N ASP A 254 -14.03 -17.47 26.53
CA ASP A 254 -14.02 -18.86 26.08
C ASP A 254 -12.85 -19.13 25.13
N ASP A 255 -11.94 -20.02 25.53
CA ASP A 255 -10.75 -20.34 24.75
C ASP A 255 -11.06 -21.18 23.51
N LEU A 256 -12.14 -21.99 23.50
CA LEU A 256 -12.59 -22.69 22.30
C LEU A 256 -13.09 -21.72 21.24
N VAL A 257 -13.72 -20.61 21.61
CA VAL A 257 -14.12 -19.55 20.70
C VAL A 257 -12.90 -18.89 20.09
N ARG A 258 -11.89 -18.54 20.93
CA ARG A 258 -10.65 -17.94 20.44
C ARG A 258 -9.87 -18.90 19.53
N GLU A 259 -9.80 -20.18 19.88
CA GLU A 259 -9.15 -21.21 19.06
C GLU A 259 -9.85 -21.36 17.71
N ALA A 260 -11.19 -21.49 17.70
CA ALA A 260 -11.98 -21.59 16.49
C ALA A 260 -11.80 -20.35 15.60
N ALA A 261 -11.87 -19.14 16.21
CA ALA A 261 -11.66 -17.90 15.50
C ALA A 261 -10.25 -17.83 14.86
N TYR A 262 -9.21 -18.23 15.58
CA TYR A 262 -7.84 -18.25 15.08
C TYR A 262 -7.69 -19.21 13.90
N LYS A 263 -8.16 -20.44 14.04
CA LYS A 263 -8.05 -21.46 12.98
C LYS A 263 -8.80 -21.06 11.71
N ILE A 264 -10.00 -20.46 11.84
CA ILE A 264 -10.82 -20.07 10.69
C ILE A 264 -10.29 -18.79 10.06
N PHE A 265 -9.94 -17.80 10.88
CA PHE A 265 -9.41 -16.51 10.40
C PHE A 265 -8.10 -16.67 9.62
N LEU A 266 -7.25 -17.60 10.04
CA LEU A 266 -5.97 -17.92 9.40
C LEU A 266 -6.06 -19.08 8.40
N TYR A 267 -7.25 -19.65 8.18
CA TYR A 267 -7.41 -20.74 7.24
C TYR A 267 -7.14 -20.27 5.81
N PRO A 268 -6.34 -20.98 5.02
CA PRO A 268 -6.03 -20.59 3.65
C PRO A 268 -7.30 -20.50 2.81
N ASN A 269 -7.54 -19.33 2.21
CA ASN A 269 -8.57 -19.16 1.21
C ASN A 269 -7.98 -19.53 -0.15
N ALA A 270 -8.57 -20.52 -0.82
CA ALA A 270 -8.06 -21.06 -2.09
C ALA A 270 -7.96 -19.97 -3.18
N GLU A 271 -8.93 -19.05 -3.23
CA GLU A 271 -8.93 -17.93 -4.18
C GLU A 271 -7.78 -16.95 -3.90
N GLN A 272 -7.58 -16.58 -2.64
CA GLN A 272 -6.46 -15.72 -2.23
C GLN A 272 -5.11 -16.39 -2.49
N PHE A 273 -5.03 -17.71 -2.29
CA PHE A 273 -3.81 -18.45 -2.57
C PHE A 273 -3.49 -18.44 -4.06
N SER A 274 -4.50 -18.69 -4.92
CA SER A 274 -4.34 -18.61 -6.38
C SER A 274 -3.92 -17.21 -6.85
N ARG A 275 -4.49 -16.14 -6.27
CA ARG A 275 -4.07 -14.76 -6.55
C ARG A 275 -2.61 -14.50 -6.16
N LEU A 276 -2.19 -15.02 -5.00
CA LEU A 276 -0.80 -14.92 -4.57
C LEU A 276 0.15 -15.64 -5.53
N GLU A 277 -0.19 -16.85 -5.95
CA GLU A 277 0.62 -17.62 -6.92
C GLU A 277 0.74 -16.87 -8.25
N GLU A 278 -0.36 -16.35 -8.79
CA GLU A 278 -0.35 -15.55 -10.02
C GLU A 278 0.48 -14.27 -9.85
N LEU A 279 0.37 -13.59 -8.71
CA LEU A 279 1.17 -12.40 -8.39
C LEU A 279 2.67 -12.70 -8.38
N LEU A 280 3.07 -13.79 -7.73
CA LEU A 280 4.47 -14.20 -7.66
C LEU A 280 5.00 -14.62 -9.04
N ALA A 281 4.21 -15.35 -9.82
CA ALA A 281 4.57 -15.74 -11.19
C ALA A 281 4.70 -14.52 -12.11
N SER A 282 3.79 -13.55 -12.02
CA SER A 282 3.83 -12.31 -12.81
C SER A 282 5.05 -11.47 -12.45
N ARG A 283 5.36 -11.33 -11.17
CA ARG A 283 6.57 -10.65 -10.68
C ARG A 283 7.86 -11.30 -11.20
N ASN A 284 7.93 -12.62 -11.15
CA ASN A 284 9.08 -13.36 -11.68
C ASN A 284 9.21 -13.17 -13.20
N SER A 285 8.11 -13.29 -13.93
CA SER A 285 8.09 -13.09 -15.39
C SER A 285 8.55 -11.69 -15.79
N LEU A 286 8.13 -10.65 -15.05
CA LEU A 286 8.56 -9.28 -15.27
C LEU A 286 10.06 -9.12 -15.01
N ALA A 287 10.57 -9.64 -13.89
CA ALA A 287 11.99 -9.53 -13.54
C ALA A 287 12.86 -10.16 -14.63
N GLN A 288 12.55 -11.37 -15.06
CA GLN A 288 13.29 -12.05 -16.12
C GLN A 288 13.19 -11.34 -17.48
N LEU A 289 12.01 -10.78 -17.80
CA LEU A 289 11.80 -10.05 -19.04
C LEU A 289 12.70 -8.81 -19.13
N VAL A 290 12.89 -8.10 -18.02
CA VAL A 290 13.70 -6.87 -17.97
C VAL A 290 15.17 -7.13 -17.58
N GLY A 291 15.58 -8.42 -17.43
CA GLY A 291 16.98 -8.81 -17.27
C GLY A 291 17.46 -8.94 -15.82
N TYR A 292 16.56 -9.16 -14.86
CA TYR A 292 16.91 -9.44 -13.46
C TYR A 292 16.68 -10.89 -13.10
N ASP A 293 17.55 -11.46 -12.25
CA ASP A 293 17.44 -12.85 -11.78
C ASP A 293 16.15 -13.09 -10.98
N THR A 294 15.76 -12.16 -10.12
CA THR A 294 14.53 -12.23 -9.34
C THR A 294 13.86 -10.86 -9.23
N PHE A 295 12.57 -10.86 -8.89
CA PHE A 295 11.84 -9.63 -8.61
C PHE A 295 12.44 -8.85 -7.43
N ALA A 296 12.99 -9.54 -6.44
CA ALA A 296 13.64 -8.90 -5.30
C ALA A 296 14.90 -8.11 -5.72
N HIS A 297 15.73 -8.66 -6.60
CA HIS A 297 16.86 -7.94 -7.17
C HIS A 297 16.41 -6.68 -7.92
N ARG A 298 15.38 -6.81 -8.78
CA ARG A 298 14.81 -5.66 -9.48
C ARG A 298 14.27 -4.59 -8.51
N ALA A 299 13.49 -5.01 -7.50
CA ALA A 299 12.84 -4.09 -6.57
C ALA A 299 13.81 -3.33 -5.66
N LEU A 300 14.94 -3.94 -5.31
CA LEU A 300 15.93 -3.38 -4.39
C LEU A 300 17.04 -2.60 -5.08
N GLN A 301 17.24 -2.74 -6.38
CA GLN A 301 18.35 -2.14 -7.12
C GLN A 301 18.50 -0.63 -6.90
N GLY A 302 17.39 0.13 -6.85
CA GLY A 302 17.38 1.57 -6.60
C GLY A 302 17.29 1.97 -5.13
N THR A 303 17.33 1.02 -4.19
CA THR A 303 17.19 1.29 -2.76
C THR A 303 18.53 1.33 -2.04
N MET A 304 18.54 1.79 -0.77
CA MET A 304 19.75 1.77 0.07
C MET A 304 20.27 0.35 0.34
N ALA A 305 19.39 -0.66 0.35
CA ALA A 305 19.77 -2.06 0.55
C ALA A 305 20.47 -2.67 -0.68
N LYS A 306 20.16 -2.19 -1.88
CA LYS A 306 20.71 -2.57 -3.19
C LYS A 306 20.42 -4.01 -3.64
N ASN A 307 20.46 -4.99 -2.74
CA ASN A 307 20.28 -6.41 -3.07
C ASN A 307 19.54 -7.16 -1.96
N PRO A 308 18.95 -8.33 -2.28
CA PRO A 308 18.22 -9.16 -1.30
C PRO A 308 19.11 -9.70 -0.17
N GLU A 309 20.37 -9.96 -0.45
CA GLU A 309 21.34 -10.52 0.52
C GLU A 309 21.53 -9.56 1.70
N THR A 310 21.66 -8.25 1.43
CA THR A 310 21.73 -7.23 2.48
C THR A 310 20.52 -7.23 3.39
N VAL A 311 19.31 -7.38 2.80
CA VAL A 311 18.07 -7.45 3.56
C VAL A 311 18.01 -8.71 4.41
N THR A 312 18.33 -9.86 3.82
CA THR A 312 18.32 -11.16 4.50
C THR A 312 19.28 -11.16 5.68
N GLN A 313 20.52 -10.74 5.49
CA GLN A 313 21.52 -10.65 6.57
C GLN A 313 21.07 -9.72 7.69
N PHE A 314 20.44 -8.60 7.37
CA PHE A 314 19.89 -7.70 8.39
C PHE A 314 18.78 -8.38 9.21
N LEU A 315 17.85 -9.07 8.55
CA LEU A 315 16.73 -9.75 9.21
C LEU A 315 17.21 -10.93 10.06
N GLU A 316 18.15 -11.73 9.55
CA GLU A 316 18.75 -12.84 10.31
C GLU A 316 19.46 -12.32 11.56
N LYS A 317 20.31 -11.31 11.42
CA LYS A 317 21.01 -10.70 12.56
C LYS A 317 20.03 -10.12 13.60
N LEU A 318 18.94 -9.49 13.14
CA LEU A 318 17.89 -8.97 14.02
C LEU A 318 17.20 -10.12 14.76
N SER A 319 16.83 -11.18 14.05
CA SER A 319 16.21 -12.38 14.62
C SER A 319 17.10 -13.00 15.70
N ASP A 320 18.38 -13.18 15.42
CA ASP A 320 19.36 -13.73 16.38
C ASP A 320 19.50 -12.89 17.65
N GLN A 321 19.52 -11.56 17.49
CA GLN A 321 19.60 -10.64 18.62
C GLN A 321 18.35 -10.66 19.51
N LEU A 322 17.18 -10.88 18.91
CA LEU A 322 15.90 -10.91 19.63
C LEU A 322 15.57 -12.29 20.21
N SER A 323 16.15 -13.37 19.70
CA SER A 323 15.79 -14.77 20.01
C SER A 323 15.75 -15.06 21.51
N LYS A 324 16.77 -14.65 22.26
CA LYS A 324 16.85 -14.89 23.70
C LYS A 324 15.76 -14.18 24.50
N ARG A 325 15.36 -12.97 24.10
CA ARG A 325 14.27 -12.21 24.72
C ARG A 325 12.94 -12.84 24.38
N THR A 326 12.72 -13.15 23.10
CA THR A 326 11.50 -13.78 22.61
C THR A 326 11.26 -15.13 23.32
N GLN A 327 12.31 -15.94 23.50
CA GLN A 327 12.19 -17.20 24.24
C GLN A 327 11.69 -17.00 25.67
N LYS A 328 12.22 -16.01 26.40
CA LYS A 328 11.74 -15.68 27.77
C LYS A 328 10.28 -15.25 27.78
N ASP A 329 9.86 -14.45 26.79
CA ASP A 329 8.48 -14.01 26.66
C ASP A 329 7.54 -15.19 26.37
N PHE A 330 7.94 -16.13 25.48
CA PHE A 330 7.21 -17.37 25.24
C PHE A 330 7.12 -18.26 26.50
N GLU A 331 8.20 -18.44 27.24
CA GLU A 331 8.18 -19.20 28.50
C GLU A 331 7.23 -18.59 29.52
N MET A 332 7.19 -17.26 29.62
CA MET A 332 6.26 -16.55 30.50
C MET A 332 4.81 -16.75 30.07
N MET A 333 4.51 -16.57 28.79
CA MET A 333 3.16 -16.78 28.23
C MET A 333 2.70 -18.23 28.40
N THR A 334 3.60 -19.21 28.18
CA THR A 334 3.34 -20.62 28.38
C THR A 334 2.97 -20.91 29.85
N LYS A 335 3.74 -20.38 30.82
CA LYS A 335 3.44 -20.53 32.23
C LYS A 335 2.09 -19.89 32.62
N MET A 336 1.74 -18.77 32.04
CA MET A 336 0.44 -18.12 32.25
C MET A 336 -0.70 -18.98 31.67
N LYS A 337 -0.56 -19.48 30.45
CA LYS A 337 -1.56 -20.35 29.81
C LYS A 337 -1.79 -21.65 30.61
N MET A 338 -0.72 -22.29 31.11
CA MET A 338 -0.80 -23.48 31.94
C MET A 338 -1.53 -23.24 33.29
N LYS A 339 -1.41 -22.03 33.85
CA LYS A 339 -2.16 -21.69 35.08
C LYS A 339 -3.65 -21.52 34.84
N LEU A 340 -4.03 -21.01 33.65
CA LEU A 340 -5.42 -20.79 33.26
C LEU A 340 -6.10 -22.11 32.78
N ASN A 341 -5.37 -22.97 32.11
CA ASN A 341 -5.85 -24.24 31.54
C ASN A 341 -4.88 -25.40 31.82
N PRO A 342 -4.93 -26.01 33.03
CA PRO A 342 -3.97 -27.06 33.38
C PRO A 342 -4.07 -28.34 32.54
N GLN A 343 -5.18 -28.55 31.81
CA GLN A 343 -5.43 -29.78 31.04
C GLN A 343 -5.05 -29.66 29.56
N ASN A 344 -4.78 -28.46 29.06
CA ASN A 344 -4.37 -28.27 27.67
C ASN A 344 -2.85 -28.21 27.56
N SER A 345 -2.25 -29.27 27.05
CA SER A 345 -0.84 -29.24 26.61
C SER A 345 -0.65 -28.10 25.60
N VAL A 346 0.38 -27.31 25.82
CA VAL A 346 0.78 -26.27 24.90
C VAL A 346 1.31 -26.93 23.63
N SER A 347 0.49 -26.94 22.56
CA SER A 347 0.95 -27.21 21.21
C SER A 347 1.27 -25.90 20.51
#